data_a11138de522d1cada62f76dae89ee3eb
#
_entry.id   a11138de522d1cada62f76dae89ee3eb
#
_cell.length_a   1.000
_cell.length_b   1.000
_cell.length_c   1.000
_cell.angle_alpha   90.00
_cell.angle_beta   90.00
_cell.angle_gamma   90.00
#
_symmetry.space_group_name_H-M   'P 1'
#
loop_
_entity.id
_entity.type
_entity.pdbx_description
1 polymer ?
#
loop_
_entity_poly.entity_id
_entity_poly.type
_entity_poly.pdbx_seq_one_letter_code
_entity_poly.pdbx_strand_id
1 'polypeptide(L)'
;MLFRSRIDAGEAHVIRMKTPTEGTTTFSDIIFGDITVENKTLDDMVLLKGDNLPTYNFANVIDDHLMGITHVMRGSEYLASAPKYNLLYEAFGWEIPTYITVSLIMRDAQHKLSKRHGDPTYEDLLAEGYLPEAVLNYIALLGWSPGGEQEMFTLAELEQAFDIKGISKSPSIFDAAKLRYFNAEYIRALAPEAFAAVAEPYVRKAVTVDNADMNALAELIQARCELLSEIPEKLDFVDALPEYDTELFVHKKSKTDEKISLEVLKVLKPAFSALPEWTRDAIYDCMAGLAEAREAKNALIMWPARIAVSGKAVTPGGAAEICAVLGREESLRRMDVAVRKLESL
;
A
#
# COMPACT_ATOMS: atom_id res chain seq x y z
N MET A 1 -45.19 -30.00 -29.61
CA MET A 1 -46.47 -29.45 -29.08
C MET A 1 -46.57 -29.48 -27.55
N LEU A 2 -46.21 -30.55 -26.87
CA LEU A 2 -46.36 -30.66 -25.41
C LEU A 2 -45.69 -29.54 -24.56
N PHE A 3 -44.54 -29.05 -24.97
CA PHE A 3 -43.82 -28.02 -24.18
C PHE A 3 -44.49 -26.67 -24.22
N ARG A 4 -44.96 -26.19 -25.40
CA ARG A 4 -45.62 -24.88 -25.50
C ARG A 4 -46.91 -24.83 -24.68
N SER A 5 -47.75 -25.88 -24.73
CA SER A 5 -48.99 -25.94 -23.98
C SER A 5 -48.74 -25.91 -22.44
N ARG A 6 -47.63 -26.45 -21.95
CA ARG A 6 -47.28 -26.40 -20.53
C ARG A 6 -46.79 -24.99 -20.15
N ILE A 7 -46.00 -24.33 -21.01
CA ILE A 7 -45.60 -22.94 -20.82
C ILE A 7 -46.82 -22.01 -20.79
N ASP A 8 -47.75 -22.21 -21.77
CA ASP A 8 -48.99 -21.43 -21.86
C ASP A 8 -49.88 -21.67 -20.64
N ALA A 9 -49.78 -22.83 -20.00
CA ALA A 9 -50.45 -23.17 -18.77
C ALA A 9 -49.79 -22.59 -17.49
N GLY A 10 -48.70 -21.83 -17.66
CA GLY A 10 -47.96 -21.17 -16.54
C GLY A 10 -47.03 -22.08 -15.75
N GLU A 11 -46.66 -23.26 -16.26
CA GLU A 11 -45.72 -24.13 -15.58
C GLU A 11 -44.31 -23.48 -15.49
N ALA A 12 -43.69 -23.64 -14.34
CA ALA A 12 -42.32 -23.14 -14.12
C ALA A 12 -41.36 -23.78 -15.11
N HIS A 13 -40.61 -22.96 -15.80
CA HIS A 13 -39.66 -23.38 -16.85
C HIS A 13 -38.42 -22.47 -16.90
N VAL A 14 -37.41 -22.91 -17.60
CA VAL A 14 -36.21 -22.11 -17.90
C VAL A 14 -36.00 -22.11 -19.42
N ILE A 15 -35.42 -21.05 -19.93
CA ILE A 15 -34.98 -20.98 -21.30
C ILE A 15 -33.48 -21.25 -21.38
N ARG A 16 -33.09 -22.24 -22.18
CA ARG A 16 -31.69 -22.58 -22.42
C ARG A 16 -31.26 -22.24 -23.84
N MET A 17 -30.02 -21.86 -23.95
CA MET A 17 -29.39 -21.82 -25.27
C MET A 17 -29.34 -23.21 -25.87
N LYS A 18 -29.56 -23.33 -27.17
CA LYS A 18 -29.34 -24.57 -27.90
C LYS A 18 -27.98 -24.47 -28.57
N THR A 19 -26.97 -25.05 -27.97
CA THR A 19 -25.58 -25.04 -28.43
C THR A 19 -25.43 -26.02 -29.63
N PRO A 20 -24.68 -25.69 -30.68
CA PRO A 20 -24.31 -26.65 -31.71
C PRO A 20 -23.56 -27.85 -31.09
N THR A 21 -23.87 -29.08 -31.54
CA THR A 21 -23.25 -30.32 -31.03
C THR A 21 -22.05 -30.76 -31.88
N GLU A 22 -21.91 -30.20 -33.09
CA GLU A 22 -20.83 -30.53 -34.02
C GLU A 22 -20.06 -29.27 -34.42
N GLY A 23 -18.84 -29.47 -34.92
CA GLY A 23 -17.97 -28.38 -35.36
C GLY A 23 -17.24 -27.71 -34.17
N THR A 24 -16.72 -26.53 -34.45
CA THR A 24 -15.92 -25.74 -33.51
C THR A 24 -16.40 -24.29 -33.46
N THR A 25 -16.22 -23.64 -32.31
CA THR A 25 -16.38 -22.19 -32.17
C THR A 25 -15.03 -21.58 -31.86
N THR A 26 -14.65 -20.55 -32.62
CA THR A 26 -13.40 -19.81 -32.42
C THR A 26 -13.74 -18.40 -31.97
N PHE A 27 -13.01 -17.89 -30.96
CA PHE A 27 -13.04 -16.49 -30.61
C PHE A 27 -11.62 -15.92 -30.55
N SER A 28 -11.49 -14.65 -30.89
CA SER A 28 -10.22 -13.96 -30.94
C SER A 28 -10.08 -13.09 -29.69
N ASP A 29 -8.95 -13.22 -29.00
CA ASP A 29 -8.57 -12.40 -27.85
C ASP A 29 -7.25 -11.68 -28.13
N ILE A 30 -7.17 -10.38 -27.83
CA ILE A 30 -5.96 -9.59 -28.14
C ILE A 30 -4.73 -10.16 -27.46
N ILE A 31 -4.90 -10.69 -26.25
CA ILE A 31 -3.77 -11.16 -25.43
C ILE A 31 -3.47 -12.63 -25.72
N PHE A 32 -4.50 -13.48 -25.74
CA PHE A 32 -4.33 -14.94 -25.88
C PHE A 32 -4.30 -15.40 -27.34
N GLY A 33 -4.75 -14.57 -28.28
CA GLY A 33 -4.90 -14.94 -29.70
C GLY A 33 -6.19 -15.73 -29.95
N ASP A 34 -6.22 -16.47 -31.04
CA ASP A 34 -7.38 -17.28 -31.43
C ASP A 34 -7.49 -18.53 -30.54
N ILE A 35 -8.65 -18.69 -29.92
CA ILE A 35 -8.97 -19.84 -29.08
C ILE A 35 -10.14 -20.59 -29.71
N THR A 36 -9.90 -21.86 -30.05
CA THR A 36 -10.89 -22.73 -30.68
C THR A 36 -11.30 -23.85 -29.73
N VAL A 37 -12.60 -24.04 -29.56
CA VAL A 37 -13.18 -25.10 -28.76
C VAL A 37 -14.11 -25.96 -29.58
N GLU A 38 -14.18 -27.27 -29.28
CA GLU A 38 -15.17 -28.17 -29.91
C GLU A 38 -16.56 -27.90 -29.30
N ASN A 39 -17.55 -27.66 -30.14
CA ASN A 39 -18.92 -27.33 -29.71
C ASN A 39 -19.52 -28.38 -28.78
N LYS A 40 -19.19 -29.68 -28.97
CA LYS A 40 -19.63 -30.77 -28.07
C LYS A 40 -19.20 -30.61 -26.61
N THR A 41 -18.20 -29.73 -26.31
CA THR A 41 -17.74 -29.46 -24.94
C THR A 41 -18.51 -28.33 -24.29
N LEU A 42 -19.31 -27.58 -25.04
CA LEU A 42 -20.13 -26.48 -24.56
C LEU A 42 -21.47 -27.00 -24.05
N ASP A 43 -21.91 -26.53 -22.91
CA ASP A 43 -23.22 -26.85 -22.32
C ASP A 43 -24.31 -25.88 -22.80
N ASP A 44 -25.54 -26.35 -22.80
CA ASP A 44 -26.74 -25.54 -23.02
C ASP A 44 -27.01 -24.67 -21.80
N MET A 45 -26.36 -23.52 -21.71
CA MET A 45 -26.49 -22.62 -20.55
C MET A 45 -27.90 -22.07 -20.42
N VAL A 46 -28.36 -21.84 -19.18
CA VAL A 46 -29.62 -21.18 -18.92
C VAL A 46 -29.51 -19.70 -19.28
N LEU A 47 -30.44 -19.22 -20.09
CA LEU A 47 -30.56 -17.81 -20.50
C LEU A 47 -31.53 -17.05 -19.58
N LEU A 48 -32.77 -17.60 -19.41
CA LEU A 48 -33.76 -17.06 -18.50
C LEU A 48 -34.08 -18.09 -17.41
N LYS A 49 -34.14 -17.62 -16.18
CA LYS A 49 -34.52 -18.40 -15.01
C LYS A 49 -36.05 -18.58 -14.93
N GLY A 50 -36.51 -19.47 -14.02
CA GLY A 50 -37.92 -19.72 -13.82
C GLY A 50 -38.76 -18.51 -13.32
N ASP A 51 -38.11 -17.48 -12.85
CA ASP A 51 -38.68 -16.17 -12.49
C ASP A 51 -38.69 -15.16 -13.65
N ASN A 52 -38.35 -15.60 -14.85
CA ASN A 52 -38.15 -14.81 -16.08
C ASN A 52 -37.03 -13.76 -16.01
N LEU A 53 -36.18 -13.79 -14.97
CA LEU A 53 -34.98 -12.95 -14.95
C LEU A 53 -33.84 -13.60 -15.76
N PRO A 54 -33.04 -12.80 -16.48
CA PRO A 54 -31.90 -13.33 -17.20
C PRO A 54 -30.81 -13.84 -16.24
N THR A 55 -30.05 -14.82 -16.70
CA THR A 55 -28.78 -15.14 -16.04
C THR A 55 -27.73 -14.09 -16.42
N TYR A 56 -26.67 -14.00 -15.62
CA TYR A 56 -25.53 -13.13 -15.92
C TYR A 56 -25.00 -13.36 -17.36
N ASN A 57 -24.84 -14.61 -17.74
CA ASN A 57 -24.28 -14.98 -19.05
C ASN A 57 -25.16 -14.55 -20.24
N PHE A 58 -26.43 -14.29 -20.03
CA PHE A 58 -27.32 -13.77 -21.07
C PHE A 58 -27.40 -12.24 -20.99
N ALA A 59 -27.56 -11.70 -19.80
CA ALA A 59 -27.68 -10.25 -19.58
C ALA A 59 -26.46 -9.50 -20.09
N ASN A 60 -25.24 -10.01 -19.84
CA ASN A 60 -24.01 -9.33 -20.26
C ASN A 60 -23.91 -9.14 -21.77
N VAL A 61 -24.33 -10.12 -22.56
CA VAL A 61 -24.29 -10.02 -24.03
C VAL A 61 -25.29 -8.97 -24.53
N ILE A 62 -26.47 -8.94 -23.92
CA ILE A 62 -27.53 -7.96 -24.25
C ILE A 62 -27.08 -6.55 -23.87
N ASP A 63 -26.60 -6.39 -22.66
CA ASP A 63 -26.17 -5.09 -22.11
C ASP A 63 -24.95 -4.55 -22.89
N ASP A 64 -23.95 -5.37 -23.14
CA ASP A 64 -22.77 -4.98 -23.92
C ASP A 64 -23.16 -4.50 -25.33
N HIS A 65 -24.09 -5.20 -26.00
CA HIS A 65 -24.58 -4.79 -27.32
C HIS A 65 -25.39 -3.49 -27.24
N LEU A 66 -26.36 -3.39 -26.33
CA LEU A 66 -27.25 -2.21 -26.24
C LEU A 66 -26.51 -0.96 -25.73
N MET A 67 -25.46 -1.13 -24.95
CA MET A 67 -24.60 -0.05 -24.48
C MET A 67 -23.49 0.33 -25.47
N GLY A 68 -23.37 -0.39 -26.60
CA GLY A 68 -22.36 -0.12 -27.62
C GLY A 68 -20.93 -0.42 -27.17
N ILE A 69 -20.74 -1.43 -26.31
CA ILE A 69 -19.43 -1.86 -25.84
C ILE A 69 -18.64 -2.45 -27.00
N THR A 70 -17.46 -1.90 -27.26
CA THR A 70 -16.57 -2.32 -28.35
C THR A 70 -15.48 -3.28 -27.89
N HIS A 71 -15.06 -3.16 -26.62
CA HIS A 71 -13.99 -3.97 -26.02
C HIS A 71 -14.44 -4.50 -24.68
N VAL A 72 -14.27 -5.80 -24.45
CA VAL A 72 -14.62 -6.49 -23.21
C VAL A 72 -13.34 -6.97 -22.53
N MET A 73 -12.94 -6.31 -21.43
CA MET A 73 -11.81 -6.73 -20.60
C MET A 73 -12.30 -7.57 -19.44
N ARG A 74 -11.80 -8.81 -19.31
CA ARG A 74 -12.22 -9.76 -18.26
C ARG A 74 -11.06 -10.64 -17.78
N GLY A 75 -11.21 -11.20 -16.60
CA GLY A 75 -10.28 -12.19 -16.05
C GLY A 75 -10.31 -13.50 -16.86
N SER A 76 -9.22 -14.25 -16.78
CA SER A 76 -9.03 -15.51 -17.53
C SER A 76 -10.04 -16.61 -17.16
N GLU A 77 -10.77 -16.50 -16.06
CA GLU A 77 -11.89 -17.38 -15.69
C GLU A 77 -13.05 -17.36 -16.70
N TYR A 78 -13.14 -16.30 -17.50
CA TYR A 78 -14.18 -16.18 -18.53
C TYR A 78 -13.82 -16.79 -19.88
N LEU A 79 -12.59 -17.26 -20.08
CA LEU A 79 -12.16 -17.90 -21.32
C LEU A 79 -13.05 -19.09 -21.73
N ALA A 80 -13.49 -19.88 -20.74
CA ALA A 80 -14.38 -21.01 -20.98
C ALA A 80 -15.82 -20.60 -21.38
N SER A 81 -16.23 -19.37 -21.07
CA SER A 81 -17.57 -18.85 -21.37
C SER A 81 -17.63 -18.05 -22.67
N ALA A 82 -16.52 -17.45 -23.10
CA ALA A 82 -16.45 -16.59 -24.27
C ALA A 82 -17.02 -17.26 -25.57
N PRO A 83 -16.75 -18.54 -25.85
CA PRO A 83 -17.35 -19.20 -27.05
C PRO A 83 -18.89 -19.17 -27.01
N LYS A 84 -19.49 -19.34 -25.84
CA LYS A 84 -20.96 -19.32 -25.69
C LYS A 84 -21.53 -17.91 -25.90
N TYR A 85 -20.78 -16.86 -25.53
CA TYR A 85 -21.16 -15.48 -25.80
C TYR A 85 -21.12 -15.18 -27.29
N ASN A 86 -20.08 -15.65 -27.99
CA ASN A 86 -20.01 -15.51 -29.46
C ASN A 86 -21.19 -16.15 -30.15
N LEU A 87 -21.58 -17.38 -29.77
CA LEU A 87 -22.76 -18.04 -30.31
C LEU A 87 -24.05 -17.25 -30.06
N LEU A 88 -24.17 -16.50 -28.98
CA LEU A 88 -25.29 -15.60 -28.72
C LEU A 88 -25.25 -14.37 -29.66
N TYR A 89 -24.10 -13.70 -29.78
CA TYR A 89 -23.94 -12.58 -30.72
C TYR A 89 -24.28 -13.00 -32.13
N GLU A 90 -23.79 -14.16 -32.60
CA GLU A 90 -24.08 -14.72 -33.91
C GLU A 90 -25.57 -15.03 -34.09
N ALA A 91 -26.22 -15.62 -33.08
CA ALA A 91 -27.65 -15.95 -33.12
C ALA A 91 -28.53 -14.70 -33.21
N PHE A 92 -28.11 -13.58 -32.65
CA PHE A 92 -28.78 -12.28 -32.79
C PHE A 92 -28.36 -11.51 -34.05
N GLY A 93 -27.36 -11.94 -34.77
CA GLY A 93 -26.79 -11.21 -35.91
C GLY A 93 -26.07 -9.94 -35.50
N TRP A 94 -25.52 -9.91 -34.28
CA TRP A 94 -24.80 -8.76 -33.71
C TRP A 94 -23.29 -8.88 -33.92
N GLU A 95 -22.63 -7.73 -33.97
CA GLU A 95 -21.17 -7.66 -34.00
C GLU A 95 -20.59 -8.14 -32.66
N ILE A 96 -19.56 -8.99 -32.75
CA ILE A 96 -18.86 -9.52 -31.58
C ILE A 96 -17.85 -8.48 -31.08
N PRO A 97 -17.85 -8.10 -29.79
CA PRO A 97 -16.87 -7.17 -29.26
C PRO A 97 -15.46 -7.77 -29.25
N THR A 98 -14.47 -6.92 -29.21
CA THR A 98 -13.07 -7.33 -29.03
C THR A 98 -12.82 -7.81 -27.59
N TYR A 99 -12.28 -9.02 -27.43
CA TYR A 99 -11.95 -9.55 -26.10
C TYR A 99 -10.51 -9.22 -25.70
N ILE A 100 -10.34 -8.87 -24.42
CA ILE A 100 -9.06 -8.62 -23.77
C ILE A 100 -9.06 -9.42 -22.45
N THR A 101 -8.36 -10.54 -22.43
CA THR A 101 -8.29 -11.37 -21.23
C THR A 101 -7.08 -10.99 -20.40
N VAL A 102 -7.32 -10.63 -19.13
CA VAL A 102 -6.27 -10.34 -18.15
C VAL A 102 -6.04 -11.54 -17.23
N SER A 103 -4.80 -11.73 -16.81
CA SER A 103 -4.40 -12.81 -15.93
C SER A 103 -4.88 -12.57 -14.50
N LEU A 104 -5.02 -13.66 -13.74
CA LEU A 104 -5.39 -13.61 -12.32
C LEU A 104 -4.23 -13.05 -11.48
N ILE A 105 -4.59 -12.33 -10.41
CA ILE A 105 -3.66 -12.00 -9.34
C ILE A 105 -3.73 -13.13 -8.32
N MET A 106 -2.57 -13.70 -8.02
CA MET A 106 -2.40 -14.84 -7.12
C MET A 106 -1.85 -14.36 -5.78
N ARG A 107 -2.25 -15.01 -4.70
CA ARG A 107 -1.62 -14.85 -3.39
C ARG A 107 -0.30 -15.61 -3.32
N ASP A 108 -0.27 -16.79 -3.91
CA ASP A 108 0.89 -17.68 -4.01
C ASP A 108 0.80 -18.49 -5.32
N ALA A 109 1.72 -19.40 -5.55
CA ALA A 109 1.78 -20.20 -6.77
C ALA A 109 0.51 -21.07 -7.03
N GLN A 110 -0.34 -21.29 -6.04
CA GLN A 110 -1.48 -22.22 -6.13
C GLN A 110 -2.83 -21.52 -5.87
N HIS A 111 -2.85 -20.42 -5.13
CA HIS A 111 -4.08 -19.79 -4.67
C HIS A 111 -4.24 -18.39 -5.23
N LYS A 112 -5.41 -18.11 -5.79
CA LYS A 112 -5.78 -16.75 -6.21
C LYS A 112 -6.03 -15.85 -5.00
N LEU A 113 -5.77 -14.56 -5.16
CA LEU A 113 -6.14 -13.54 -4.20
C LEU A 113 -7.66 -13.54 -4.00
N SER A 114 -8.13 -13.56 -2.74
CA SER A 114 -9.56 -13.65 -2.45
C SER A 114 -9.92 -13.07 -1.09
N LYS A 115 -10.90 -12.16 -1.06
CA LYS A 115 -11.50 -11.61 0.18
C LYS A 115 -11.95 -12.71 1.16
N ARG A 116 -12.42 -13.86 0.67
CA ARG A 116 -12.88 -14.98 1.51
C ARG A 116 -11.76 -15.62 2.35
N HIS A 117 -10.52 -15.41 1.97
CA HIS A 117 -9.33 -15.91 2.66
C HIS A 117 -8.59 -14.83 3.46
N GLY A 118 -9.19 -13.62 3.60
CA GLY A 118 -8.59 -12.52 4.35
C GLY A 118 -7.57 -11.71 3.58
N ASP A 119 -7.49 -11.86 2.26
CA ASP A 119 -6.63 -11.00 1.44
C ASP A 119 -7.21 -9.57 1.39
N PRO A 120 -6.37 -8.52 1.45
CA PRO A 120 -6.84 -7.15 1.58
C PRO A 120 -7.60 -6.68 0.33
N THR A 121 -8.62 -5.88 0.55
CA THR A 121 -9.28 -5.10 -0.48
C THR A 121 -8.56 -3.78 -0.68
N TYR A 122 -8.95 -3.02 -1.70
CA TYR A 122 -8.43 -1.66 -1.88
C TYR A 122 -8.72 -0.77 -0.66
N GLU A 123 -9.93 -0.85 -0.12
CA GLU A 123 -10.35 -0.11 1.07
C GLU A 123 -9.54 -0.50 2.32
N ASP A 124 -9.22 -1.80 2.46
CA ASP A 124 -8.37 -2.29 3.55
C ASP A 124 -6.95 -1.71 3.44
N LEU A 125 -6.38 -1.68 2.23
CA LEU A 125 -5.07 -1.07 1.99
C LEU A 125 -5.06 0.43 2.33
N LEU A 126 -6.09 1.18 1.94
CA LEU A 126 -6.21 2.59 2.33
C LEU A 126 -6.33 2.76 3.85
N ALA A 127 -7.09 1.89 4.52
CA ALA A 127 -7.22 1.90 5.98
C ALA A 127 -5.91 1.56 6.69
N GLU A 128 -5.07 0.72 6.09
CA GLU A 128 -3.70 0.43 6.54
C GLU A 128 -2.72 1.59 6.28
N GLY A 129 -3.14 2.64 5.58
CA GLY A 129 -2.33 3.83 5.36
C GLY A 129 -1.47 3.80 4.10
N TYR A 130 -1.84 2.99 3.12
CA TYR A 130 -1.30 3.11 1.77
C TYR A 130 -1.89 4.32 1.05
N LEU A 131 -1.07 5.01 0.25
CA LEU A 131 -1.51 6.09 -0.63
C LEU A 131 -2.23 5.50 -1.85
N PRO A 132 -3.36 6.09 -2.29
CA PRO A 132 -4.10 5.64 -3.47
C PRO A 132 -3.22 5.50 -4.71
N GLU A 133 -2.34 6.45 -4.95
CA GLU A 133 -1.43 6.52 -6.09
C GLU A 133 -0.42 5.35 -6.07
N ALA A 134 0.11 5.02 -4.90
CA ALA A 134 1.03 3.91 -4.73
C ALA A 134 0.34 2.56 -5.01
N VAL A 135 -0.88 2.38 -4.48
CA VAL A 135 -1.68 1.17 -4.74
C VAL A 135 -2.00 1.05 -6.23
N LEU A 136 -2.44 2.15 -6.86
CA LEU A 136 -2.78 2.16 -8.29
C LEU A 136 -1.58 1.78 -9.17
N ASN A 137 -0.42 2.41 -8.94
CA ASN A 137 0.80 2.11 -9.68
C ASN A 137 1.22 0.65 -9.50
N TYR A 138 1.21 0.15 -8.26
CA TYR A 138 1.56 -1.23 -7.97
C TYR A 138 0.63 -2.24 -8.67
N ILE A 139 -0.71 -2.01 -8.60
CA ILE A 139 -1.70 -2.87 -9.26
C ILE A 139 -1.52 -2.87 -10.78
N ALA A 140 -1.24 -1.71 -11.38
CA ALA A 140 -0.98 -1.63 -12.81
C ALA A 140 0.16 -2.58 -13.23
N LEU A 141 1.25 -2.62 -12.47
CA LEU A 141 2.41 -3.47 -12.77
C LEU A 141 2.21 -4.95 -12.45
N LEU A 142 1.14 -5.34 -11.76
CA LEU A 142 0.85 -6.76 -11.50
C LEU A 142 0.43 -7.53 -12.76
N GLY A 143 -0.12 -6.87 -13.74
CA GLY A 143 -0.59 -7.54 -14.96
C GLY A 143 -0.12 -6.88 -16.24
N TRP A 144 0.71 -5.84 -16.14
CA TRP A 144 1.17 -5.05 -17.28
C TRP A 144 2.63 -4.64 -17.09
N SER A 145 3.35 -4.45 -18.20
CA SER A 145 4.73 -3.97 -18.22
C SER A 145 4.88 -2.87 -19.29
N PRO A 146 5.52 -1.74 -18.95
CA PRO A 146 5.83 -0.67 -19.90
C PRO A 146 6.93 -1.05 -20.90
N GLY A 147 7.59 -2.20 -20.72
CA GLY A 147 8.72 -2.63 -21.56
C GLY A 147 10.06 -1.98 -21.24
N GLY A 148 10.16 -1.24 -20.12
CA GLY A 148 11.36 -0.58 -19.61
C GLY A 148 11.65 -0.93 -18.14
N GLU A 149 12.60 -0.21 -17.54
CA GLU A 149 13.01 -0.38 -16.13
C GLU A 149 12.23 0.54 -15.17
N GLN A 150 11.43 1.47 -15.69
CA GLN A 150 10.65 2.38 -14.86
C GLN A 150 9.53 1.61 -14.17
N GLU A 151 9.45 1.73 -12.85
CA GLU A 151 8.39 1.13 -12.03
C GLU A 151 7.53 2.19 -11.32
N MET A 152 8.03 3.42 -11.14
CA MET A 152 7.28 4.49 -10.47
C MET A 152 6.66 5.42 -11.51
N PHE A 153 5.34 5.54 -11.46
CA PHE A 153 4.55 6.32 -12.43
C PHE A 153 3.50 7.16 -11.72
N THR A 154 3.37 8.41 -12.08
CA THR A 154 2.13 9.15 -11.81
C THR A 154 0.99 8.58 -12.64
N LEU A 155 -0.26 8.88 -12.30
CA LEU A 155 -1.42 8.46 -13.10
C LEU A 155 -1.31 8.94 -14.56
N ALA A 156 -0.89 10.19 -14.76
CA ALA A 156 -0.71 10.76 -16.10
C ALA A 156 0.37 10.03 -16.92
N GLU A 157 1.46 9.63 -16.27
CA GLU A 157 2.50 8.82 -16.92
C GLU A 157 2.01 7.40 -17.23
N LEU A 158 1.21 6.78 -16.34
CA LEU A 158 0.59 5.48 -16.60
C LEU A 158 -0.35 5.55 -17.82
N GLU A 159 -1.19 6.59 -17.90
CA GLU A 159 -2.08 6.80 -19.03
C GLU A 159 -1.31 6.94 -20.36
N GLN A 160 -0.17 7.64 -20.35
CA GLN A 160 0.67 7.81 -21.53
C GLN A 160 1.46 6.55 -21.92
N ALA A 161 1.93 5.81 -20.90
CA ALA A 161 2.73 4.62 -21.12
C ALA A 161 1.91 3.38 -21.45
N PHE A 162 0.60 3.37 -21.14
CA PHE A 162 -0.24 2.18 -21.28
C PHE A 162 -0.40 1.76 -22.74
N ASP A 163 0.01 0.51 -23.00
CA ASP A 163 -0.26 -0.18 -24.26
C ASP A 163 -0.80 -1.58 -23.93
N ILE A 164 -1.88 -1.98 -24.55
CA ILE A 164 -2.49 -3.32 -24.42
C ILE A 164 -1.46 -4.43 -24.65
N LYS A 165 -0.48 -4.22 -25.54
CA LYS A 165 0.60 -5.19 -25.80
C LYS A 165 1.48 -5.50 -24.58
N GLY A 166 1.51 -4.60 -23.61
CA GLY A 166 2.21 -4.79 -22.35
C GLY A 166 1.49 -5.71 -21.36
N ILE A 167 0.24 -6.11 -21.62
CA ILE A 167 -0.53 -6.97 -20.73
C ILE A 167 0.06 -8.39 -20.72
N SER A 168 0.32 -8.92 -19.53
CA SER A 168 0.90 -10.24 -19.32
C SER A 168 -0.12 -11.36 -19.45
N LYS A 169 0.28 -12.45 -20.14
CA LYS A 169 -0.50 -13.72 -20.17
C LYS A 169 -0.36 -14.52 -18.86
N SER A 170 0.71 -14.31 -18.14
CA SER A 170 1.03 -15.08 -16.94
C SER A 170 0.41 -14.45 -15.70
N PRO A 171 -0.12 -15.26 -14.76
CA PRO A 171 -0.56 -14.75 -13.47
C PRO A 171 0.58 -14.06 -12.72
N SER A 172 0.24 -13.01 -11.99
CA SER A 172 1.17 -12.28 -11.13
C SER A 172 0.90 -12.60 -9.67
N ILE A 173 1.95 -12.70 -8.86
CA ILE A 173 1.82 -12.92 -7.43
C ILE A 173 1.82 -11.58 -6.72
N PHE A 174 0.85 -11.37 -5.82
CA PHE A 174 0.80 -10.19 -4.97
C PHE A 174 1.93 -10.21 -3.96
N ASP A 175 2.80 -9.20 -3.98
CA ASP A 175 3.92 -9.03 -3.06
C ASP A 175 3.67 -7.81 -2.17
N ALA A 176 3.28 -8.05 -0.92
CA ALA A 176 3.03 -7.00 0.07
C ALA A 176 4.29 -6.18 0.40
N ALA A 177 5.48 -6.81 0.37
CA ALA A 177 6.72 -6.09 0.62
C ALA A 177 7.04 -5.11 -0.52
N LYS A 178 6.80 -5.51 -1.76
CA LYS A 178 6.95 -4.63 -2.92
C LYS A 178 5.93 -3.47 -2.89
N LEU A 179 4.67 -3.74 -2.56
CA LEU A 179 3.67 -2.67 -2.41
C LEU A 179 4.07 -1.68 -1.31
N ARG A 180 4.57 -2.18 -0.17
CA ARG A 180 5.04 -1.33 0.93
C ARG A 180 6.24 -0.47 0.50
N TYR A 181 7.17 -1.03 -0.25
CA TYR A 181 8.28 -0.29 -0.84
C TYR A 181 7.78 0.83 -1.77
N PHE A 182 6.82 0.53 -2.66
CA PHE A 182 6.20 1.54 -3.53
C PHE A 182 5.59 2.67 -2.69
N ASN A 183 4.82 2.33 -1.68
CA ASN A 183 4.19 3.32 -0.81
C ASN A 183 5.21 4.23 -0.13
N ALA A 184 6.32 3.65 0.37
CA ALA A 184 7.40 4.41 0.97
C ALA A 184 8.06 5.39 -0.03
N GLU A 185 8.25 4.99 -1.28
CA GLU A 185 8.78 5.87 -2.34
C GLU A 185 7.81 7.02 -2.65
N TYR A 186 6.50 6.74 -2.76
CA TYR A 186 5.49 7.78 -2.96
C TYR A 186 5.44 8.75 -1.78
N ILE A 187 5.49 8.26 -0.54
CA ILE A 187 5.54 9.12 0.65
C ILE A 187 6.78 10.02 0.62
N ARG A 188 7.95 9.48 0.28
CA ARG A 188 9.20 10.26 0.19
C ARG A 188 9.17 11.31 -0.93
N ALA A 189 8.44 11.05 -2.00
CA ALA A 189 8.31 11.95 -3.14
C ALA A 189 7.31 13.09 -2.91
N LEU A 190 6.45 13.01 -1.89
CA LEU A 190 5.52 14.09 -1.56
C LEU A 190 6.28 15.35 -1.14
N ALA A 191 5.79 16.51 -1.56
CA ALA A 191 6.22 17.78 -0.98
C ALA A 191 5.92 17.78 0.53
N PRO A 192 6.74 18.44 1.37
CA PRO A 192 6.57 18.42 2.83
C PRO A 192 5.15 18.82 3.28
N GLU A 193 4.57 19.83 2.67
CA GLU A 193 3.21 20.30 3.00
C GLU A 193 2.13 19.28 2.62
N ALA A 194 2.31 18.59 1.48
CA ALA A 194 1.40 17.55 1.04
C ALA A 194 1.48 16.33 1.97
N PHE A 195 2.70 15.94 2.37
CA PHE A 195 2.88 14.87 3.35
C PHE A 195 2.29 15.25 4.70
N ALA A 196 2.53 16.47 5.20
CA ALA A 196 1.96 16.94 6.46
C ALA A 196 0.43 16.82 6.47
N ALA A 197 -0.23 17.20 5.37
CA ALA A 197 -1.69 17.12 5.24
C ALA A 197 -2.22 15.68 5.32
N VAL A 198 -1.59 14.71 4.65
CA VAL A 198 -2.02 13.30 4.69
C VAL A 198 -1.61 12.61 5.99
N ALA A 199 -0.54 13.05 6.65
CA ALA A 199 -0.05 12.50 7.91
C ALA A 199 -0.83 13.03 9.13
N GLU A 200 -1.38 14.24 9.08
CA GLU A 200 -2.03 14.90 10.21
C GLU A 200 -3.03 14.02 10.97
N PRO A 201 -3.99 13.30 10.33
CA PRO A 201 -4.93 12.46 11.05
C PRO A 201 -4.28 11.34 11.86
N TYR A 202 -3.10 10.89 11.45
CA TYR A 202 -2.32 9.85 12.12
C TYR A 202 -1.43 10.45 13.22
N VAL A 203 -0.81 11.59 12.96
CA VAL A 203 -0.02 12.32 13.98
C VAL A 203 -0.92 12.69 15.16
N ARG A 204 -2.13 13.20 14.93
CA ARG A 204 -3.12 13.54 15.97
C ARG A 204 -3.58 12.37 16.84
N LYS A 205 -3.36 11.12 16.42
CA LYS A 205 -3.64 9.95 17.25
C LYS A 205 -2.57 9.73 18.34
N ALA A 206 -1.35 10.21 18.13
CA ALA A 206 -0.23 10.05 19.06
C ALA A 206 0.13 11.34 19.77
N VAL A 207 -0.06 12.49 19.12
CA VAL A 207 0.33 13.80 19.64
C VAL A 207 -0.91 14.65 19.89
N THR A 208 -1.22 14.83 21.17
CA THR A 208 -2.43 15.53 21.64
C THR A 208 -2.12 16.94 22.15
N VAL A 209 -0.85 17.32 22.25
CA VAL A 209 -0.43 18.65 22.69
C VAL A 209 -0.89 19.70 21.68
N ASP A 210 -1.65 20.70 22.17
CA ASP A 210 -2.29 21.73 21.32
C ASP A 210 -1.31 22.56 20.49
N ASN A 211 -0.09 22.79 20.99
CA ASN A 211 0.92 23.63 20.36
C ASN A 211 2.00 22.83 19.62
N ALA A 212 1.77 21.55 19.31
CA ALA A 212 2.73 20.74 18.55
C ALA A 212 2.90 21.29 17.13
N ASP A 213 4.15 21.47 16.71
CA ASP A 213 4.45 21.82 15.32
C ASP A 213 4.26 20.60 14.42
N MET A 214 3.08 20.56 13.76
CA MET A 214 2.68 19.44 12.90
C MET A 214 3.59 19.29 11.68
N ASN A 215 4.15 20.39 11.18
CA ASN A 215 5.07 20.35 10.04
C ASN A 215 6.42 19.75 10.46
N ALA A 216 6.95 20.19 11.61
CA ALA A 216 8.19 19.60 12.15
C ALA A 216 8.04 18.11 12.50
N LEU A 217 6.88 17.71 13.01
CA LEU A 217 6.58 16.28 13.27
C LEU A 217 6.49 15.48 11.97
N ALA A 218 5.84 16.02 10.94
CA ALA A 218 5.76 15.40 9.64
C ALA A 218 7.15 15.26 8.99
N GLU A 219 7.95 16.31 8.99
CA GLU A 219 9.33 16.29 8.49
C GLU A 219 10.18 15.23 9.21
N LEU A 220 10.02 15.10 10.53
CA LEU A 220 10.72 14.12 11.35
C LEU A 220 10.48 12.68 10.86
N ILE A 221 9.25 12.37 10.41
CA ILE A 221 8.84 10.98 10.10
C ILE A 221 8.88 10.65 8.61
N GLN A 222 8.74 11.62 7.70
CA GLN A 222 8.52 11.38 6.26
C GLN A 222 9.54 10.41 5.65
N ALA A 223 10.82 10.63 5.87
CA ALA A 223 11.89 9.83 5.27
C ALA A 223 11.87 8.35 5.70
N ARG A 224 11.23 8.03 6.82
CA ARG A 224 11.16 6.68 7.43
C ARG A 224 9.72 6.17 7.58
N CYS A 225 8.77 6.84 6.95
CA CYS A 225 7.38 6.44 6.91
C CYS A 225 7.18 5.50 5.71
N GLU A 226 6.73 4.29 5.96
CA GLU A 226 6.36 3.34 4.92
C GLU A 226 4.85 3.18 4.83
N LEU A 227 4.15 3.28 5.98
CA LEU A 227 2.70 3.28 6.09
C LEU A 227 2.25 4.40 7.02
N LEU A 228 1.20 5.12 6.65
CA LEU A 228 0.67 6.20 7.49
C LEU A 228 0.15 5.68 8.83
N SER A 229 -0.37 4.45 8.89
CA SER A 229 -0.86 3.81 10.12
C SER A 229 0.22 3.56 11.17
N GLU A 230 1.51 3.56 10.79
CA GLU A 230 2.64 3.38 11.73
C GLU A 230 3.05 4.68 12.43
N ILE A 231 2.55 5.82 11.96
CA ILE A 231 2.91 7.13 12.50
C ILE A 231 2.65 7.23 14.00
N PRO A 232 1.47 6.80 14.54
CA PRO A 232 1.21 6.88 15.96
C PRO A 232 2.27 6.16 16.82
N GLU A 233 2.70 4.98 16.43
CA GLU A 233 3.72 4.20 17.15
C GLU A 233 5.11 4.85 17.05
N LYS A 234 5.41 5.50 15.93
CA LYS A 234 6.68 6.21 15.73
C LYS A 234 6.77 7.51 16.56
N LEU A 235 5.63 8.10 16.95
CA LEU A 235 5.53 9.37 17.68
C LEU A 235 5.01 9.23 19.12
N ASP A 236 4.77 8.03 19.61
CA ASP A 236 4.21 7.75 20.95
C ASP A 236 5.01 8.34 22.10
N PHE A 237 6.30 8.62 21.87
CA PHE A 237 7.18 9.26 22.84
C PHE A 237 7.03 10.79 22.92
N VAL A 238 6.31 11.43 22.00
CA VAL A 238 6.28 12.91 21.91
C VAL A 238 5.53 13.51 23.09
N ASP A 239 4.31 13.07 23.36
CA ASP A 239 3.48 13.58 24.44
C ASP A 239 4.01 13.20 25.83
N ALA A 240 4.57 12.02 25.96
CA ALA A 240 5.12 11.53 27.21
C ALA A 240 6.36 10.67 26.96
N LEU A 241 7.38 10.85 27.83
CA LEU A 241 8.53 9.95 27.83
C LEU A 241 8.09 8.55 28.29
N PRO A 242 8.21 7.51 27.45
CA PRO A 242 7.85 6.16 27.86
C PRO A 242 8.78 5.63 28.95
N GLU A 243 8.31 4.64 29.70
CA GLU A 243 9.21 3.89 30.58
C GLU A 243 10.21 3.09 29.74
N TYR A 244 11.47 3.13 30.12
CA TYR A 244 12.54 2.46 29.39
C TYR A 244 13.61 1.94 30.35
N ASP A 245 14.34 0.91 29.93
CA ASP A 245 15.45 0.32 30.65
C ASP A 245 16.75 1.08 30.38
N THR A 246 17.61 1.16 31.40
CA THR A 246 18.95 1.77 31.31
C THR A 246 19.88 0.97 30.38
N GLU A 247 19.60 -0.30 30.14
CA GLU A 247 20.31 -1.10 29.13
C GLU A 247 20.29 -0.46 27.73
N LEU A 248 19.29 0.37 27.38
CA LEU A 248 19.24 1.09 26.12
C LEU A 248 20.42 2.06 25.92
N PHE A 249 21.06 2.50 26.98
CA PHE A 249 22.25 3.32 26.90
C PHE A 249 23.49 2.54 26.47
N VAL A 250 23.47 1.21 26.59
CA VAL A 250 24.58 0.33 26.18
C VAL A 250 24.52 0.11 24.68
N HIS A 251 25.50 0.63 23.93
CA HIS A 251 25.52 0.47 22.48
C HIS A 251 26.95 0.30 21.93
N LYS A 252 27.24 -0.91 21.47
CA LYS A 252 28.58 -1.33 20.98
C LYS A 252 29.17 -0.42 19.91
N LYS A 253 28.36 -0.05 18.91
CA LYS A 253 28.81 0.77 17.77
C LYS A 253 29.08 2.22 18.18
N SER A 254 28.33 2.76 19.13
CA SER A 254 28.51 4.09 19.69
C SER A 254 29.57 4.12 20.81
N LYS A 255 30.04 2.95 21.26
CA LYS A 255 30.96 2.79 22.39
C LYS A 255 30.43 3.42 23.66
N THR A 256 29.15 3.23 23.96
CA THR A 256 28.49 3.73 25.16
C THR A 256 28.09 2.59 26.08
N ASP A 257 28.12 2.88 27.35
CA ASP A 257 27.54 2.14 28.46
C ASP A 257 26.82 3.12 29.39
N GLU A 258 26.25 2.65 30.48
CA GLU A 258 25.53 3.49 31.45
C GLU A 258 26.40 4.58 32.04
N LYS A 259 27.65 4.26 32.41
CA LYS A 259 28.60 5.19 33.01
C LYS A 259 29.01 6.30 32.06
N ILE A 260 29.43 5.91 30.84
CA ILE A 260 29.80 6.85 29.76
C ILE A 260 28.60 7.74 29.43
N SER A 261 27.40 7.15 29.30
CA SER A 261 26.18 7.88 29.01
C SER A 261 25.83 8.90 30.09
N LEU A 262 26.00 8.57 31.37
CA LEU A 262 25.83 9.50 32.47
C LEU A 262 26.81 10.68 32.36
N GLU A 263 28.09 10.41 32.11
CA GLU A 263 29.13 11.44 31.94
C GLU A 263 28.81 12.36 30.74
N VAL A 264 28.34 11.80 29.63
CA VAL A 264 27.90 12.55 28.43
C VAL A 264 26.73 13.45 28.78
N LEU A 265 25.68 12.94 29.40
CA LEU A 265 24.47 13.72 29.69
C LEU A 265 24.75 14.83 30.70
N LYS A 266 25.64 14.62 31.69
CA LYS A 266 26.08 15.65 32.67
C LYS A 266 26.78 16.83 32.00
N VAL A 267 27.49 16.62 30.89
CA VAL A 267 28.16 17.69 30.16
C VAL A 267 27.23 18.30 29.07
N LEU A 268 26.43 17.46 28.40
CA LEU A 268 25.57 17.89 27.33
C LEU A 268 24.43 18.81 27.85
N LYS A 269 23.82 18.50 28.98
CA LYS A 269 22.70 19.27 29.51
C LYS A 269 23.05 20.75 29.77
N PRO A 270 24.14 21.10 30.46
CA PRO A 270 24.53 22.50 30.62
C PRO A 270 24.82 23.18 29.27
N ALA A 271 25.47 22.47 28.34
CA ALA A 271 25.74 23.00 27.01
C ALA A 271 24.44 23.32 26.25
N PHE A 272 23.45 22.45 26.31
CA PHE A 272 22.12 22.68 25.75
C PHE A 272 21.38 23.84 26.39
N SER A 273 21.48 23.97 27.72
CA SER A 273 20.89 25.09 28.46
C SER A 273 21.45 26.44 28.04
N ALA A 274 22.73 26.48 27.65
CA ALA A 274 23.45 27.68 27.24
C ALA A 274 23.26 28.05 25.74
N LEU A 275 22.61 27.19 24.93
CA LEU A 275 22.39 27.48 23.49
C LEU A 275 21.57 28.78 23.33
N PRO A 276 22.00 29.74 22.50
CA PRO A 276 21.24 30.96 22.24
C PRO A 276 19.94 30.66 21.51
N GLU A 277 19.98 29.73 20.58
CA GLU A 277 18.86 29.32 19.75
C GLU A 277 18.60 27.81 19.93
N TRP A 278 17.32 27.40 19.78
CA TRP A 278 16.93 25.99 19.86
C TRP A 278 16.45 25.51 18.50
N THR A 279 17.42 25.33 17.59
CA THR A 279 17.19 24.80 16.25
C THR A 279 17.89 23.46 16.10
N ARG A 280 17.41 22.61 15.15
CA ARG A 280 18.03 21.32 14.84
C ARG A 280 19.54 21.46 14.62
N ASP A 281 19.95 22.46 13.84
CA ASP A 281 21.35 22.65 13.48
C ASP A 281 22.18 23.10 14.69
N ALA A 282 21.71 24.05 15.49
CA ALA A 282 22.38 24.47 16.71
C ALA A 282 22.55 23.34 17.72
N ILE A 283 21.53 22.47 17.87
CA ILE A 283 21.57 21.31 18.74
C ILE A 283 22.56 20.28 18.21
N TYR A 284 22.55 20.02 16.90
CA TYR A 284 23.50 19.12 16.25
C TYR A 284 24.94 19.59 16.40
N ASP A 285 25.21 20.86 16.10
CA ASP A 285 26.55 21.45 16.17
C ASP A 285 27.09 21.44 17.62
N CYS A 286 26.23 21.68 18.61
CA CYS A 286 26.60 21.54 20.03
C CYS A 286 27.04 20.11 20.37
N MET A 287 26.30 19.10 19.94
CA MET A 287 26.67 17.69 20.15
C MET A 287 27.94 17.30 19.39
N ALA A 288 28.08 17.75 18.15
CA ALA A 288 29.26 17.48 17.33
C ALA A 288 30.52 18.14 17.90
N GLY A 289 30.44 19.39 18.36
CA GLY A 289 31.54 20.09 19.02
C GLY A 289 31.97 19.41 20.32
N LEU A 290 31.04 18.87 21.11
CA LEU A 290 31.37 18.08 22.28
C LEU A 290 32.04 16.73 21.96
N ALA A 291 31.67 16.12 20.83
CA ALA A 291 32.32 14.90 20.36
C ALA A 291 33.75 15.20 19.89
N GLU A 292 33.95 16.28 19.13
CA GLU A 292 35.27 16.74 18.68
C GLU A 292 36.20 17.06 19.83
N ALA A 293 35.71 17.84 20.83
CA ALA A 293 36.46 18.16 22.03
C ALA A 293 36.90 16.92 22.86
N ARG A 294 36.26 15.79 22.67
CA ARG A 294 36.58 14.50 23.26
C ARG A 294 37.34 13.56 22.34
N GLU A 295 37.73 14.01 21.18
CA GLU A 295 38.37 13.18 20.11
C GLU A 295 37.54 11.90 19.82
N ALA A 296 36.20 12.01 19.88
CA ALA A 296 35.28 10.91 19.76
C ALA A 296 34.37 11.04 18.54
N LYS A 297 33.71 9.93 18.16
CA LYS A 297 32.67 9.97 17.11
C LYS A 297 31.40 10.61 17.65
N ASN A 298 30.67 11.34 16.82
CA ASN A 298 29.37 11.95 17.14
C ASN A 298 28.41 10.97 17.84
N ALA A 299 28.44 9.71 17.44
CA ALA A 299 27.58 8.66 18.01
C ALA A 299 27.77 8.49 19.55
N LEU A 300 28.95 8.81 20.11
CA LEU A 300 29.20 8.75 21.55
C LEU A 300 28.31 9.73 22.32
N ILE A 301 28.04 10.89 21.74
CA ILE A 301 27.21 11.95 22.34
C ILE A 301 25.73 11.77 21.94
N MET A 302 25.50 11.52 20.64
CA MET A 302 24.14 11.49 20.08
C MET A 302 23.32 10.29 20.53
N TRP A 303 23.96 9.13 20.81
CA TRP A 303 23.23 7.96 21.30
C TRP A 303 22.61 8.19 22.68
N PRO A 304 23.37 8.56 23.72
CA PRO A 304 22.79 8.85 25.03
C PRO A 304 21.74 9.97 25.01
N ALA A 305 21.98 11.02 24.22
CA ALA A 305 21.03 12.11 24.04
C ALA A 305 19.70 11.59 23.49
N ARG A 306 19.74 10.76 22.44
CA ARG A 306 18.54 10.20 21.82
C ARG A 306 17.75 9.32 22.78
N ILE A 307 18.41 8.41 23.49
CA ILE A 307 17.76 7.56 24.49
C ILE A 307 17.13 8.40 25.59
N ALA A 308 17.87 9.40 26.10
CA ALA A 308 17.37 10.25 27.15
C ALA A 308 16.08 11.00 26.81
N VAL A 309 15.95 11.48 25.56
CA VAL A 309 14.80 12.29 25.14
C VAL A 309 13.64 11.48 24.55
N SER A 310 13.89 10.26 24.06
CA SER A 310 12.86 9.42 23.44
C SER A 310 12.48 8.16 24.23
N GLY A 311 13.39 7.63 25.07
CA GLY A 311 13.23 6.33 25.71
C GLY A 311 13.26 5.15 24.74
N LYS A 312 13.73 5.34 23.48
CA LYS A 312 13.64 4.34 22.41
C LYS A 312 14.99 4.10 21.72
N ALA A 313 15.29 2.83 21.43
CA ALA A 313 16.45 2.45 20.64
C ALA A 313 16.29 2.80 19.15
N VAL A 314 15.06 2.77 18.64
CA VAL A 314 14.71 3.10 17.25
C VAL A 314 13.74 4.27 17.25
N THR A 315 14.09 5.32 16.50
CA THR A 315 13.32 6.58 16.42
C THR A 315 13.23 7.06 14.99
N PRO A 316 12.22 7.85 14.62
CA PRO A 316 12.07 8.39 13.28
C PRO A 316 13.17 9.39 12.90
N GLY A 317 13.80 10.03 13.87
CA GLY A 317 14.91 10.97 13.69
C GLY A 317 16.07 10.70 14.63
N GLY A 318 17.14 11.51 14.52
CA GLY A 318 18.26 11.53 15.45
C GLY A 318 17.95 12.39 16.68
N ALA A 319 18.94 12.50 17.59
CA ALA A 319 18.77 13.27 18.83
C ALA A 319 18.47 14.75 18.56
N ALA A 320 19.08 15.35 17.53
CA ALA A 320 18.90 16.77 17.23
C ALA A 320 17.47 17.08 16.75
N GLU A 321 16.98 16.28 15.82
CA GLU A 321 15.62 16.40 15.28
C GLU A 321 14.58 16.22 16.39
N ILE A 322 14.76 15.21 17.24
CA ILE A 322 13.83 14.92 18.35
C ILE A 322 13.84 16.06 19.35
N CYS A 323 15.02 16.55 19.76
CA CYS A 323 15.12 17.69 20.69
C CYS A 323 14.48 18.96 20.10
N ALA A 324 14.66 19.20 18.79
CA ALA A 324 14.04 20.35 18.14
C ALA A 324 12.51 20.32 18.21
N VAL A 325 11.92 19.15 17.96
CA VAL A 325 10.46 18.93 18.00
C VAL A 325 9.91 18.99 19.43
N LEU A 326 10.62 18.41 20.43
CA LEU A 326 10.20 18.43 21.83
C LEU A 326 10.32 19.82 22.47
N GLY A 327 11.16 20.67 21.91
CA GLY A 327 11.50 21.96 22.50
C GLY A 327 12.54 21.84 23.63
N ARG A 328 13.09 23.01 24.03
CA ARG A 328 14.20 23.09 25.00
C ARG A 328 13.81 22.57 26.37
N GLU A 329 12.70 23.04 26.90
CA GLU A 329 12.28 22.73 28.28
C GLU A 329 12.05 21.24 28.45
N GLU A 330 11.28 20.61 27.58
CA GLU A 330 10.98 19.20 27.66
C GLU A 330 12.22 18.31 27.42
N SER A 331 13.09 18.69 26.48
CA SER A 331 14.34 17.97 26.23
C SER A 331 15.24 17.97 27.48
N LEU A 332 15.40 19.11 28.12
CA LEU A 332 16.20 19.22 29.35
C LEU A 332 15.56 18.45 30.51
N ARG A 333 14.24 18.51 30.67
CA ARG A 333 13.50 17.74 31.67
C ARG A 333 13.71 16.23 31.52
N ARG A 334 13.64 15.72 30.27
CA ARG A 334 13.87 14.29 29.96
C ARG A 334 15.31 13.88 30.20
N MET A 335 16.27 14.74 29.92
CA MET A 335 17.68 14.49 30.29
C MET A 335 17.87 14.39 31.78
N ASP A 336 17.16 15.21 32.61
CA ASP A 336 17.19 15.07 34.05
C ASP A 336 16.65 13.73 34.56
N VAL A 337 15.59 13.24 33.91
CA VAL A 337 15.05 11.91 34.22
C VAL A 337 16.10 10.84 33.94
N ALA A 338 16.75 10.92 32.76
CA ALA A 338 17.80 9.97 32.38
C ALA A 338 19.00 10.00 33.34
N VAL A 339 19.49 11.19 33.70
CA VAL A 339 20.60 11.35 34.66
C VAL A 339 20.25 10.69 35.98
N ARG A 340 19.07 10.98 36.55
CA ARG A 340 18.62 10.36 37.80
C ARG A 340 18.50 8.83 37.71
N LYS A 341 17.99 8.30 36.61
CA LYS A 341 17.92 6.85 36.37
C LYS A 341 19.31 6.21 36.39
N LEU A 342 20.27 6.82 35.69
CA LEU A 342 21.65 6.33 35.62
C LEU A 342 22.45 6.52 36.94
N GLU A 343 22.11 7.51 37.75
CA GLU A 343 22.72 7.70 39.09
C GLU A 343 22.21 6.71 40.12
N SER A 344 21.07 6.10 39.88
CA SER A 344 20.47 5.12 40.81
C SER A 344 20.98 3.69 40.59
N LEU A 345 21.85 3.45 39.60
CA LEU A 345 22.53 2.18 39.36
C LEU A 345 23.77 2.06 40.27
#